data_566d41a2966ed0f927f842a92a1c989b
#
_entry.id   566d41a2966ed0f927f842a92a1c989b
#
_cell.length_a   1.000
_cell.length_b   1.000
_cell.length_c   1.000
_cell.angle_alpha   90.00
_cell.angle_beta   90.00
_cell.angle_gamma   90.00
#
_symmetry.space_group_name_H-M   'P 1'
#
loop_
_entity.id
_entity.type
_entity.pdbx_description
1 polymer ?
#
loop_
_entity_poly.entity_id
_entity_poly.type
_entity_poly.pdbx_seq_one_letter_code
_entity_poly.pdbx_strand_id
1 'polypeptide(L)'
;MPPRRRSQSWASNGHGQLDKIVDQKDFFGVSKNSKKVIVLFTRDGNKYGQIMKEHMTVLAQQHMEARFVWVDAEKAPFITEKLNIWMLPTIVCIVDNQVKDQHNGLNEIDGSGKYTTGMLEYLLHVDGMLDEAPSYDREIQEEEEELADIED
;
A
#
# COMPACT_ATOMS: atom_id res chain seq x y z
N MET A 1 -19.57 -12.56 10.99
CA MET A 1 -18.95 -13.66 10.25
C MET A 1 -17.75 -14.20 11.03
N PRO A 2 -17.60 -15.54 11.15
CA PRO A 2 -16.44 -16.06 11.88
C PRO A 2 -15.12 -15.61 11.28
N PRO A 3 -14.11 -15.27 12.09
CA PRO A 3 -12.82 -14.79 11.59
C PRO A 3 -12.14 -15.77 10.61
N ARG A 4 -12.36 -17.06 10.80
CA ARG A 4 -11.79 -18.10 9.95
C ARG A 4 -12.27 -18.05 8.50
N ARG A 5 -13.56 -17.75 8.30
CA ARG A 5 -14.14 -17.59 6.96
C ARG A 5 -13.60 -16.34 6.27
N ARG A 6 -13.47 -15.26 7.03
CA ARG A 6 -12.94 -14.00 6.50
C ARG A 6 -11.50 -14.17 6.02
N SER A 7 -10.65 -14.82 6.81
CA SER A 7 -9.26 -15.11 6.43
C SER A 7 -9.17 -15.97 5.18
N GLN A 8 -10.02 -17.01 5.06
CA GLN A 8 -10.05 -17.87 3.89
C GLN A 8 -10.50 -17.12 2.64
N SER A 9 -11.50 -16.25 2.76
CA SER A 9 -11.97 -15.41 1.66
C SER A 9 -10.88 -14.47 1.17
N TRP A 10 -10.15 -13.84 2.09
CA TRP A 10 -9.05 -12.95 1.75
C TRP A 10 -7.93 -13.70 1.01
N ALA A 11 -7.51 -14.84 1.52
CA ALA A 11 -6.47 -15.66 0.88
C ALA A 11 -6.88 -16.09 -0.53
N SER A 12 -8.14 -16.48 -0.72
CA SER A 12 -8.68 -16.87 -2.03
C SER A 12 -8.64 -15.73 -3.04
N ASN A 13 -8.77 -14.49 -2.56
CA ASN A 13 -8.71 -13.29 -3.40
C ASN A 13 -7.28 -12.74 -3.54
N GLY A 14 -6.28 -13.45 -3.05
CA GLY A 14 -4.88 -13.07 -3.20
C GLY A 14 -4.33 -12.16 -2.10
N HIS A 15 -5.06 -11.97 -0.99
CA HIS A 15 -4.54 -11.21 0.15
C HIS A 15 -3.37 -11.96 0.80
N GLY A 16 -2.47 -11.22 1.44
CA GLY A 16 -1.31 -11.80 2.12
C GLY A 16 -0.01 -11.71 1.32
N GLN A 17 -0.07 -11.20 0.10
CA GLN A 17 1.10 -11.04 -0.77
C GLN A 17 0.94 -9.82 -1.67
N LEU A 18 2.06 -9.32 -2.19
CA LEU A 18 2.05 -8.26 -3.21
C LEU A 18 2.11 -8.94 -4.58
N ASP A 19 1.06 -8.79 -5.37
CA ASP A 19 0.98 -9.38 -6.71
C ASP A 19 1.07 -8.32 -7.79
N LYS A 20 1.71 -8.68 -8.91
CA LYS A 20 1.71 -7.86 -10.10
C LYS A 20 0.43 -8.11 -10.90
N ILE A 21 -0.24 -7.04 -11.30
CA ILE A 21 -1.32 -7.12 -12.29
C ILE A 21 -0.66 -7.02 -13.66
N VAL A 22 -0.57 -8.14 -14.39
CA VAL A 22 0.11 -8.20 -15.68
C VAL A 22 -0.76 -7.64 -16.79
N ASP A 23 -2.03 -8.04 -16.84
CA ASP A 23 -2.99 -7.54 -17.82
C ASP A 23 -3.90 -6.50 -17.13
N GLN A 24 -3.93 -5.29 -17.69
CA GLN A 24 -4.74 -4.21 -17.12
C GLN A 24 -6.23 -4.55 -16.99
N LYS A 25 -6.74 -5.50 -17.79
CA LYS A 25 -8.12 -5.96 -17.67
C LYS A 25 -8.40 -6.63 -16.32
N ASP A 26 -7.39 -7.27 -15.75
CA ASP A 26 -7.52 -7.96 -14.45
C ASP A 26 -7.68 -6.99 -13.28
N PHE A 27 -7.27 -5.72 -13.46
CA PHE A 27 -7.41 -4.68 -12.45
C PHE A 27 -8.85 -4.54 -11.97
N PHE A 28 -9.80 -4.57 -12.87
CA PHE A 28 -11.22 -4.38 -12.53
C PHE A 28 -11.75 -5.52 -11.66
N GLY A 29 -11.32 -6.75 -11.93
CA GLY A 29 -11.66 -7.90 -11.09
C GLY A 29 -11.07 -7.80 -9.70
N VAL A 30 -9.82 -7.40 -9.59
CA VAL A 30 -9.16 -7.19 -8.29
C VAL A 30 -9.88 -6.11 -7.48
N SER A 31 -10.21 -5.00 -8.12
CA SER A 31 -10.90 -3.89 -7.46
C SER A 31 -12.30 -4.27 -6.97
N LYS A 32 -13.01 -5.11 -7.73
CA LYS A 32 -14.35 -5.60 -7.38
C LYS A 32 -14.35 -6.65 -6.27
N ASN A 33 -13.36 -7.53 -6.27
CA ASN A 33 -13.36 -8.72 -5.41
C ASN A 33 -12.84 -8.48 -4.01
N SER A 34 -12.25 -7.32 -3.74
CA SER A 34 -11.74 -6.98 -2.42
C SER A 34 -12.25 -5.62 -2.00
N LYS A 35 -12.66 -5.52 -0.75
CA LYS A 35 -13.20 -4.27 -0.21
C LYS A 35 -12.16 -3.16 -0.21
N LYS A 36 -10.93 -3.48 0.22
CA LYS A 36 -9.81 -2.53 0.30
C LYS A 36 -8.69 -3.00 -0.59
N VAL A 37 -8.29 -2.17 -1.54
CA VAL A 37 -7.20 -2.47 -2.47
C VAL A 37 -6.19 -1.34 -2.46
N ILE A 38 -4.93 -1.68 -2.29
CA ILE A 38 -3.82 -0.73 -2.33
C ILE A 38 -3.02 -1.05 -3.58
N VAL A 39 -3.00 -0.13 -4.53
CA VAL A 39 -2.38 -0.32 -5.84
C VAL A 39 -1.17 0.58 -5.96
N LEU A 40 -0.02 -0.02 -6.21
CA LEU A 40 1.19 0.72 -6.53
C LEU A 40 1.35 0.80 -8.05
N PHE A 41 1.42 2.02 -8.57
CA PHE A 41 1.79 2.27 -9.96
C PHE A 41 3.26 2.64 -10.00
N THR A 42 4.03 1.86 -10.74
CA THR A 42 5.44 2.11 -10.95
C THR A 42 5.87 1.49 -12.29
N ARG A 43 7.17 1.39 -12.54
CA ARG A 43 7.70 0.73 -13.73
C ARG A 43 8.97 -0.03 -13.34
N ASP A 44 9.36 -0.98 -14.17
CA ASP A 44 10.63 -1.68 -13.99
C ASP A 44 11.78 -0.66 -14.09
N GLY A 45 12.76 -0.78 -13.21
CA GLY A 45 13.88 0.13 -13.17
C GLY A 45 13.67 1.40 -12.37
N ASN A 46 12.47 1.66 -11.86
CA ASN A 46 12.23 2.79 -10.97
C ASN A 46 12.72 2.43 -9.57
N LYS A 47 13.74 3.12 -9.10
CA LYS A 47 14.39 2.88 -7.81
C LYS A 47 13.42 3.02 -6.63
N TYR A 48 12.63 4.09 -6.63
CA TYR A 48 11.70 4.37 -5.55
C TYR A 48 10.51 3.42 -5.55
N GLY A 49 10.09 2.98 -6.74
CA GLY A 49 9.09 1.94 -6.88
C GLY A 49 9.55 0.60 -6.32
N GLN A 50 10.82 0.26 -6.56
CA GLN A 50 11.40 -0.98 -6.01
C GLN A 50 11.43 -0.97 -4.48
N ILE A 51 11.84 0.15 -3.89
CA ILE A 51 11.83 0.33 -2.43
C ILE A 51 10.40 0.17 -1.89
N MET A 52 9.44 0.79 -2.54
CA MET A 52 8.04 0.72 -2.12
C MET A 52 7.49 -0.69 -2.23
N LYS A 53 7.84 -1.44 -3.27
CA LYS A 53 7.45 -2.85 -3.40
C LYS A 53 7.95 -3.69 -2.22
N GLU A 54 9.17 -3.44 -1.76
CA GLU A 54 9.74 -4.16 -0.63
C GLU A 54 8.95 -3.91 0.65
N HIS A 55 8.60 -2.65 0.93
CA HIS A 55 7.78 -2.29 2.08
C HIS A 55 6.36 -2.87 1.96
N MET A 56 5.76 -2.78 0.78
CA MET A 56 4.40 -3.29 0.56
C MET A 56 4.34 -4.82 0.66
N THR A 57 5.42 -5.51 0.30
CA THR A 57 5.49 -6.97 0.47
C THR A 57 5.40 -7.35 1.94
N VAL A 58 6.11 -6.62 2.80
CA VAL A 58 6.05 -6.83 4.26
C VAL A 58 4.64 -6.53 4.78
N LEU A 59 4.08 -5.40 4.38
CA LEU A 59 2.75 -4.98 4.83
C LEU A 59 1.65 -5.93 4.37
N ALA A 60 1.76 -6.48 3.16
CA ALA A 60 0.80 -7.45 2.65
C ALA A 60 0.74 -8.70 3.52
N GLN A 61 1.88 -9.15 4.03
CA GLN A 61 1.95 -10.30 4.92
C GLN A 61 1.34 -10.02 6.28
N GLN A 62 1.45 -8.80 6.76
CA GLN A 62 0.98 -8.39 8.09
C GLN A 62 -0.50 -7.95 8.09
N HIS A 63 -1.01 -7.52 6.93
CA HIS A 63 -2.33 -6.92 6.82
C HIS A 63 -3.20 -7.66 5.81
N MET A 64 -3.83 -8.73 6.26
CA MET A 64 -4.74 -9.55 5.43
C MET A 64 -6.03 -8.81 5.03
N GLU A 65 -6.36 -7.74 5.73
CA GLU A 65 -7.58 -6.96 5.47
C GLU A 65 -7.54 -6.18 4.16
N ALA A 66 -6.34 -5.96 3.59
CA ALA A 66 -6.18 -5.22 2.34
C ALA A 66 -5.52 -6.10 1.27
N ARG A 67 -5.94 -5.91 0.02
CA ARG A 67 -5.32 -6.53 -1.15
C ARG A 67 -4.22 -5.61 -1.67
N PHE A 68 -2.98 -6.10 -1.71
CA PHE A 68 -1.83 -5.34 -2.21
C PHE A 68 -1.48 -5.81 -3.61
N VAL A 69 -1.46 -4.89 -4.56
CA VAL A 69 -1.08 -5.18 -5.95
C VAL A 69 -0.21 -4.04 -6.50
N TRP A 70 0.53 -4.34 -7.59
CA TRP A 70 1.24 -3.29 -8.30
C TRP A 70 1.06 -3.47 -9.81
N VAL A 71 1.16 -2.36 -10.52
CA VAL A 71 0.94 -2.27 -11.96
C VAL A 71 2.13 -1.57 -12.59
N ASP A 72 2.63 -2.12 -13.70
CA ASP A 72 3.60 -1.43 -14.53
C ASP A 72 2.84 -0.41 -15.39
N ALA A 73 3.03 0.87 -15.07
CA ALA A 73 2.28 1.95 -15.72
C ALA A 73 2.52 2.02 -17.22
N GLU A 74 3.71 1.65 -17.68
CA GLU A 74 4.03 1.64 -19.12
C GLU A 74 3.27 0.56 -19.88
N LYS A 75 2.88 -0.52 -19.19
CA LYS A 75 2.17 -1.65 -19.78
C LYS A 75 0.67 -1.62 -19.53
N ALA A 76 0.18 -0.56 -18.89
CA ALA A 76 -1.23 -0.42 -18.53
C ALA A 76 -1.73 0.99 -18.86
N PRO A 77 -1.67 1.41 -20.12
CA PRO A 77 -2.00 2.80 -20.50
C PRO A 77 -3.44 3.20 -20.20
N PHE A 78 -4.39 2.26 -20.33
CA PHE A 78 -5.80 2.58 -20.11
C PHE A 78 -6.09 2.95 -18.65
N ILE A 79 -5.67 2.11 -17.71
CA ILE A 79 -5.94 2.41 -16.29
C ILE A 79 -5.07 3.55 -15.77
N THR A 80 -3.86 3.69 -16.29
CA THR A 80 -2.97 4.79 -15.95
C THR A 80 -3.58 6.13 -16.33
N GLU A 81 -4.16 6.22 -17.53
CA GLU A 81 -4.86 7.42 -17.98
C GLU A 81 -6.16 7.63 -17.21
N LYS A 82 -6.96 6.58 -17.03
CA LYS A 82 -8.25 6.65 -16.33
C LYS A 82 -8.10 7.14 -14.89
N LEU A 83 -7.06 6.71 -14.19
CA LEU A 83 -6.80 7.12 -12.80
C LEU A 83 -5.93 8.37 -12.71
N ASN A 84 -5.58 8.96 -13.85
CA ASN A 84 -4.76 10.17 -13.93
C ASN A 84 -3.42 10.02 -13.20
N ILE A 85 -2.71 8.92 -13.49
CA ILE A 85 -1.38 8.66 -12.94
C ILE A 85 -0.37 9.45 -13.77
N TRP A 86 0.26 10.46 -13.17
CA TRP A 86 1.21 11.33 -13.86
C TRP A 86 2.61 11.29 -13.25
N MET A 87 2.77 10.65 -12.11
CA MET A 87 4.03 10.56 -11.39
C MET A 87 4.25 9.12 -10.90
N LEU A 88 5.49 8.65 -10.87
CA LEU A 88 5.83 7.31 -10.37
C LEU A 88 6.87 7.42 -9.27
N PRO A 89 6.75 6.66 -8.17
CA PRO A 89 5.63 5.78 -7.87
C PRO A 89 4.39 6.55 -7.40
N THR A 90 3.23 5.97 -7.61
CA THR A 90 1.96 6.49 -7.07
C THR A 90 1.21 5.35 -6.40
N ILE A 91 0.66 5.61 -5.22
CA ILE A 91 -0.20 4.66 -4.51
C ILE A 91 -1.64 5.12 -4.66
N VAL A 92 -2.50 4.21 -5.12
CA VAL A 92 -3.95 4.46 -5.21
C VAL A 92 -4.65 3.56 -4.20
N CYS A 93 -5.47 4.17 -3.35
CA CYS A 93 -6.26 3.47 -2.34
C CYS A 93 -7.71 3.37 -2.81
N ILE A 94 -8.21 2.14 -2.91
CA ILE A 94 -9.55 1.84 -3.41
C ILE A 94 -10.35 1.16 -2.31
N VAL A 95 -11.55 1.67 -2.06
CA VAL A 95 -12.50 1.08 -1.10
C VAL A 95 -13.84 0.90 -1.80
N ASP A 96 -14.39 -0.29 -1.70
CA ASP A 96 -15.67 -0.64 -2.33
C ASP A 96 -15.70 -0.25 -3.81
N ASN A 97 -14.64 -0.59 -4.52
CA ASN A 97 -14.47 -0.38 -5.97
C ASN A 97 -14.41 1.12 -6.39
N GLN A 98 -14.11 2.00 -5.45
CA GLN A 98 -13.97 3.44 -5.73
C GLN A 98 -12.66 3.98 -5.19
N VAL A 99 -11.99 4.84 -5.96
CA VAL A 99 -10.77 5.51 -5.53
C VAL A 99 -11.10 6.44 -4.35
N LYS A 100 -10.42 6.22 -3.24
CA LYS A 100 -10.58 7.01 -2.03
C LYS A 100 -9.45 8.02 -1.86
N ASP A 101 -8.22 7.57 -2.04
CA ASP A 101 -7.02 8.40 -1.90
C ASP A 101 -6.00 8.05 -2.97
N GLN A 102 -5.16 9.03 -3.31
CA GLN A 102 -4.08 8.85 -4.26
C GLN A 102 -2.86 9.65 -3.78
N HIS A 103 -1.73 8.95 -3.61
CA HIS A 103 -0.49 9.56 -3.16
C HIS A 103 0.52 9.57 -4.31
N ASN A 104 0.79 10.74 -4.86
CA ASN A 104 1.68 10.92 -6.00
C ASN A 104 3.11 11.16 -5.50
N GLY A 105 4.01 10.21 -5.79
CA GLY A 105 5.39 10.29 -5.32
C GLY A 105 5.53 9.98 -3.85
N LEU A 106 6.53 10.55 -3.20
CA LEU A 106 6.93 10.20 -1.82
C LEU A 106 6.69 11.31 -0.79
N ASN A 107 6.18 12.47 -1.21
CA ASN A 107 6.11 13.66 -0.36
C ASN A 107 5.27 13.47 0.91
N GLU A 108 4.23 12.66 0.83
CA GLU A 108 3.35 12.40 1.98
C GLU A 108 3.91 11.35 2.95
N ILE A 109 5.02 10.69 2.57
CA ILE A 109 5.73 9.76 3.45
C ILE A 109 6.88 10.50 4.11
N ASP A 110 7.98 10.74 3.37
CA ASP A 110 9.13 11.50 3.86
C ASP A 110 9.87 12.27 2.75
N GLY A 111 9.48 12.07 1.49
CA GLY A 111 10.06 12.73 0.33
C GLY A 111 11.40 12.20 -0.15
N SER A 112 12.09 11.37 0.63
CA SER A 112 13.48 10.97 0.34
C SER A 112 13.64 9.54 -0.18
N GLY A 113 12.67 8.68 0.09
CA GLY A 113 12.77 7.25 -0.18
C GLY A 113 13.47 6.46 0.93
N LYS A 114 13.87 7.11 2.02
CA LYS A 114 14.51 6.47 3.18
C LYS A 114 13.54 6.20 4.33
N TYR A 115 12.27 6.18 4.03
CA TYR A 115 11.23 5.91 5.01
C TYR A 115 11.24 4.44 5.46
N THR A 116 10.68 4.19 6.64
CA THR A 116 10.52 2.84 7.17
C THR A 116 9.21 2.22 6.71
N THR A 117 9.11 0.89 6.82
CA THR A 117 7.85 0.19 6.58
C THR A 117 6.75 0.72 7.50
N GLY A 118 7.10 1.02 8.77
CA GLY A 118 6.13 1.57 9.73
C GLY A 118 5.59 2.93 9.33
N MET A 119 6.40 3.76 8.69
CA MET A 119 5.94 5.07 8.20
C MET A 119 4.91 4.92 7.08
N LEU A 120 5.15 4.01 6.15
CA LEU A 120 4.18 3.70 5.09
C LEU A 120 2.92 3.06 5.68
N GLU A 121 3.08 2.16 6.63
CA GLU A 121 1.96 1.53 7.35
C GLU A 121 1.06 2.59 8.00
N TYR A 122 1.67 3.56 8.67
CA TYR A 122 0.92 4.63 9.32
C TYR A 122 0.13 5.48 8.31
N LEU A 123 0.75 5.85 7.20
CA LEU A 123 0.07 6.60 6.14
C LEU A 123 -1.18 5.85 5.66
N LEU A 124 -1.05 4.55 5.37
CA LEU A 124 -2.16 3.73 4.90
C LEU A 124 -3.21 3.50 5.99
N HIS A 125 -2.79 3.46 7.25
CA HIS A 125 -3.71 3.39 8.38
C HIS A 125 -4.55 4.68 8.51
N VAL A 126 -3.91 5.83 8.39
CA VAL A 126 -4.61 7.13 8.41
C VAL A 126 -5.61 7.24 7.27
N ASP A 127 -5.28 6.68 6.10
CA ASP A 127 -6.18 6.62 4.96
C ASP A 127 -7.36 5.66 5.18
N GLY A 128 -7.36 4.88 6.27
CA GLY A 128 -8.40 3.90 6.55
C GLY A 128 -8.23 2.59 5.79
N MET A 129 -7.07 2.36 5.18
CA MET A 129 -6.80 1.15 4.41
C MET A 129 -6.33 0.00 5.27
N LEU A 130 -5.71 0.28 6.40
CA LEU A 130 -5.21 -0.71 7.35
C LEU A 130 -5.84 -0.49 8.71
N ASP A 131 -6.21 -1.58 9.37
CA ASP A 131 -6.92 -1.51 10.66
C ASP A 131 -5.98 -1.09 11.79
N GLU A 132 -4.70 -1.48 11.73
CA GLU A 132 -3.73 -1.18 12.77
C GLU A 132 -2.38 -0.77 12.19
N ALA A 133 -1.62 0.05 12.93
CA ALA A 133 -0.26 0.45 12.58
C ALA A 133 0.66 0.34 13.80
N PRO A 134 0.78 -0.85 14.44
CA PRO A 134 1.50 -0.99 15.69
C PRO A 134 3.00 -0.72 15.57
N SER A 135 3.60 -1.01 14.42
CA SER A 135 5.04 -0.79 14.20
C SER A 135 5.41 0.68 14.26
N TYR A 136 4.58 1.52 13.63
CA TYR A 136 4.80 2.97 13.62
C TYR A 136 4.62 3.58 15.01
N ASP A 137 3.57 3.18 15.72
CA ASP A 137 3.30 3.65 17.07
C ASP A 137 4.45 3.31 18.02
N ARG A 138 5.03 2.13 17.87
CA ARG A 138 6.18 1.70 18.65
C ARG A 138 7.42 2.57 18.36
N GLU A 139 7.69 2.84 17.09
CA GLU A 139 8.81 3.69 16.67
C GLU A 139 8.69 5.10 17.25
N ILE A 140 7.49 5.68 17.22
CA ILE A 140 7.24 7.00 17.82
C ILE A 140 7.50 7.00 19.33
N GLN A 141 7.04 5.98 20.03
CA GLN A 141 7.24 5.85 21.47
C GLN A 141 8.72 5.76 21.81
N GLU A 142 9.48 4.97 21.05
CA GLU A 142 10.92 4.83 21.23
C GLU A 142 11.65 6.16 21.00
N GLU A 143 11.28 6.91 19.97
CA GLU A 143 11.83 8.24 19.71
C GLU A 143 11.51 9.24 20.80
N GLU A 144 10.29 9.24 21.31
CA GLU A 144 9.88 10.11 22.41
C GLU A 144 10.64 9.80 23.69
N GLU A 145 10.86 8.53 24.00
CA GLU A 145 11.65 8.09 25.15
C GLU A 145 13.12 8.51 25.02
N GLU A 146 13.71 8.37 23.84
CA GLU A 146 15.08 8.80 23.56
C GLU A 146 15.24 10.32 23.75
N LEU A 147 14.28 11.11 23.27
CA LEU A 147 14.28 12.55 23.41
C LEU A 147 14.14 12.97 24.87
N ALA A 148 13.32 12.29 25.64
CA ALA A 148 13.15 12.54 27.07
C ALA A 148 14.45 12.28 27.83
N ASP A 149 15.20 11.22 27.48
CA ASP A 149 16.49 10.91 28.10
C ASP A 149 17.56 11.98 27.79
N ILE A 150 17.50 12.60 26.60
CA ILE A 150 18.44 13.64 26.19
C ILE A 150 18.17 14.95 26.94
N GLU A 151 16.91 15.26 27.23
CA GLU A 151 16.53 16.50 27.93
C GLU A 151 16.87 16.50 29.42
N ASP A 152 17.10 15.35 30.01
CA ASP A 152 17.50 15.22 31.40
C ASP A 152 19.03 15.35 31.55
#